data_ac98a1a502f5bd94643f23535c24d1bf
#
_entry.id   ac98a1a502f5bd94643f23535c24d1bf
#
_cell.length_a   1.000
_cell.length_b   1.000
_cell.length_c   1.000
_cell.angle_alpha   90.00
_cell.angle_beta   90.00
_cell.angle_gamma   90.00
#
_symmetry.space_group_name_H-M   'P 1'
#
loop_
_entity.id
_entity.type
_entity.pdbx_description
1 polymer ?
#
loop_
_entity_poly.entity_id
_entity_poly.type
_entity_poly.pdbx_seq_one_letter_code
_entity_poly.pdbx_strand_id
1 'polypeptide(L)'
;MNNLLDRIFFRSKNLDYISQNLKDITNQTPANKIFEAINNYSESSEVRYVGGCIRKVIKKETVDDIDLATNLKPDEVCEALKNKDINFYETGIDHGTVTAIIDKYRYEITSLRKDIKTDGRHAKVQFSLDWKEDAARRDFSINSIYSDGEGNLFDPNNGKKDLDEGSINFIGDTEDRIKEDYLRILRYIRFFINYSDNKHRPETIKIIKRNINGISKLSSERLLDEFKKLTKSNGFIK
;
A
#
# COMPACT_ATOMS: atom_id res chain seq x y z
N MET A 1 -36.48 6.11 1.52
CA MET A 1 -36.10 5.67 0.13
C MET A 1 -34.88 6.49 -0.27
N ASN A 2 -33.66 5.99 -0.05
CA ASN A 2 -32.46 6.64 -0.59
C ASN A 2 -32.43 6.41 -2.09
N ASN A 3 -32.65 7.47 -2.85
CA ASN A 3 -32.76 7.45 -4.29
C ASN A 3 -31.45 6.94 -4.90
N LEU A 4 -31.51 6.04 -5.89
CA LEU A 4 -30.36 5.53 -6.63
C LEU A 4 -29.47 6.67 -7.16
N LEU A 5 -30.09 7.77 -7.54
CA LEU A 5 -29.42 8.99 -8.00
C LEU A 5 -28.55 9.61 -6.90
N ASP A 6 -29.04 9.71 -5.66
CA ASP A 6 -28.24 10.25 -4.55
C ASP A 6 -26.99 9.41 -4.28
N ARG A 7 -27.09 8.08 -4.41
CA ARG A 7 -25.94 7.17 -4.31
C ARG A 7 -24.94 7.38 -5.45
N ILE A 8 -25.41 7.58 -6.68
CA ILE A 8 -24.56 7.84 -7.85
C ILE A 8 -23.84 9.19 -7.71
N PHE A 9 -24.56 10.25 -7.36
CA PHE A 9 -24.00 11.59 -7.17
C PHE A 9 -23.04 11.67 -5.99
N PHE A 10 -23.34 11.00 -4.87
CA PHE A 10 -22.43 10.93 -3.74
C PHE A 10 -21.14 10.16 -4.08
N ARG A 11 -21.26 9.08 -4.87
CA ARG A 11 -20.10 8.28 -5.33
C ARG A 11 -19.21 9.07 -6.30
N SER A 12 -19.79 9.85 -7.24
CA SER A 12 -19.03 10.70 -8.16
C SER A 12 -18.27 11.79 -7.40
N LYS A 13 -18.95 12.53 -6.51
CA LYS A 13 -18.31 13.58 -5.68
C LYS A 13 -17.17 13.06 -4.83
N ASN A 14 -17.27 11.84 -4.30
CA ASN A 14 -16.21 11.24 -3.50
C ASN A 14 -15.00 10.81 -4.35
N LEU A 15 -15.24 10.29 -5.56
CA LEU A 15 -14.16 9.97 -6.51
C LEU A 15 -13.46 11.26 -6.97
N ASP A 16 -14.20 12.31 -7.31
CA ASP A 16 -13.65 13.61 -7.69
C ASP A 16 -12.77 14.18 -6.57
N TYR A 17 -13.21 14.07 -5.29
CA TYR A 17 -12.42 14.49 -4.13
C TYR A 17 -11.09 13.70 -4.02
N ILE A 18 -11.12 12.38 -4.17
CA ILE A 18 -9.93 11.52 -4.05
C ILE A 18 -8.96 11.86 -5.18
N SER A 19 -9.44 11.90 -6.42
CA SER A 19 -8.62 12.23 -7.59
C SER A 19 -8.00 13.62 -7.45
N GLN A 20 -8.77 14.63 -7.03
CA GLN A 20 -8.25 15.97 -6.85
C GLN A 20 -7.16 16.04 -5.76
N ASN A 21 -7.36 15.37 -4.61
CA ASN A 21 -6.35 15.39 -3.55
C ASN A 21 -5.04 14.66 -3.96
N LEU A 22 -5.12 13.55 -4.69
CA LEU A 22 -3.95 12.86 -5.20
C LEU A 22 -3.20 13.71 -6.24
N LYS A 23 -3.93 14.37 -7.13
CA LYS A 23 -3.38 15.35 -8.08
C LYS A 23 -2.74 16.54 -7.36
N ASP A 24 -3.36 17.05 -6.31
CA ASP A 24 -2.81 18.13 -5.49
C ASP A 24 -1.52 17.70 -4.80
N ILE A 25 -1.42 16.48 -4.26
CA ILE A 25 -0.18 15.92 -3.71
C ILE A 25 0.91 15.92 -4.78
N THR A 26 0.60 15.47 -6.00
CA THR A 26 1.55 15.46 -7.11
C THR A 26 2.06 16.86 -7.44
N ASN A 27 1.17 17.86 -7.52
CA ASN A 27 1.48 19.20 -7.97
C ASN A 27 2.08 20.10 -6.88
N GLN A 28 1.74 19.86 -5.61
CA GLN A 28 2.14 20.69 -4.45
C GLN A 28 3.34 20.15 -3.71
N THR A 29 3.81 18.94 -4.05
CA THR A 29 4.99 18.32 -3.47
C THR A 29 6.00 17.99 -4.57
N PRO A 30 7.28 17.73 -4.22
CA PRO A 30 8.27 17.26 -5.18
C PRO A 30 7.97 15.91 -5.84
N ALA A 31 6.85 15.25 -5.54
CA ALA A 31 6.43 13.99 -6.16
C ALA A 31 6.34 14.13 -7.68
N ASN A 32 5.92 15.29 -8.21
CA ASN A 32 5.87 15.56 -9.65
C ASN A 32 7.20 15.29 -10.36
N LYS A 33 8.35 15.61 -9.72
CA LYS A 33 9.68 15.35 -10.27
C LYS A 33 9.95 13.86 -10.42
N ILE A 34 9.49 13.04 -9.45
CA ILE A 34 9.64 11.59 -9.50
C ILE A 34 8.73 11.00 -10.58
N PHE A 35 7.47 11.46 -10.65
CA PHE A 35 6.56 11.05 -11.72
C PHE A 35 7.13 11.39 -13.10
N GLU A 36 7.69 12.59 -13.26
CA GLU A 36 8.34 13.00 -14.51
C GLU A 36 9.58 12.15 -14.82
N ALA A 37 10.44 11.89 -13.82
CA ALA A 37 11.66 11.11 -14.01
C ALA A 37 11.35 9.68 -14.47
N ILE A 38 10.39 9.01 -13.83
CA ILE A 38 10.06 7.62 -14.11
C ILE A 38 9.21 7.49 -15.38
N ASN A 39 8.14 8.28 -15.53
CA ASN A 39 7.24 8.15 -16.67
C ASN A 39 7.91 8.54 -18.01
N ASN A 40 8.97 9.36 -17.99
CA ASN A 40 9.73 9.72 -19.17
C ASN A 40 10.97 8.84 -19.42
N TYR A 41 11.21 7.82 -18.60
CA TYR A 41 12.36 6.92 -18.78
C TYR A 41 12.21 6.05 -20.02
N SER A 42 11.01 5.55 -20.29
CA SER A 42 10.66 4.82 -21.53
C SER A 42 9.18 5.02 -21.86
N GLU A 43 8.77 4.61 -23.06
CA GLU A 43 7.35 4.72 -23.51
C GLU A 43 6.38 3.93 -22.63
N SER A 44 6.86 2.86 -21.98
CA SER A 44 6.02 1.97 -21.13
C SER A 44 6.26 2.15 -19.64
N SER A 45 7.20 3.02 -19.25
CA SER A 45 7.49 3.23 -17.82
C SER A 45 6.37 3.99 -17.12
N GLU A 46 6.03 3.54 -15.93
CA GLU A 46 4.92 4.09 -15.15
C GLU A 46 5.22 4.05 -13.65
N VAL A 47 4.82 5.10 -12.92
CA VAL A 47 4.85 5.15 -11.47
C VAL A 47 3.47 5.50 -10.93
N ARG A 48 3.09 4.90 -9.79
CA ARG A 48 1.82 5.14 -9.11
C ARG A 48 2.02 5.28 -7.61
N TYR A 49 1.21 6.10 -6.98
CA TYR A 49 1.00 6.02 -5.53
C TYR A 49 0.44 4.67 -5.14
N VAL A 50 0.75 4.19 -3.92
CA VAL A 50 0.24 2.90 -3.45
C VAL A 50 0.06 2.86 -1.93
N GLY A 51 -0.87 2.06 -1.46
CA GLY A 51 -0.96 1.65 -0.07
C GLY A 51 -1.35 2.75 0.91
N GLY A 52 -0.43 3.14 1.79
CA GLY A 52 -0.69 4.02 2.94
C GLY A 52 -1.24 5.38 2.55
N CYS A 53 -0.58 6.06 1.62
CA CYS A 53 -0.95 7.41 1.19
C CYS A 53 -2.37 7.45 0.57
N ILE A 54 -2.71 6.51 -0.31
CA ILE A 54 -4.04 6.44 -0.94
C ILE A 54 -5.12 6.19 0.11
N ARG A 55 -4.88 5.25 1.02
CA ARG A 55 -5.81 4.93 2.10
C ARG A 55 -6.11 6.16 2.98
N LYS A 56 -5.07 6.93 3.33
CA LYS A 56 -5.19 8.18 4.08
C LYS A 56 -6.00 9.24 3.33
N VAL A 57 -5.76 9.42 2.02
CA VAL A 57 -6.56 10.32 1.18
C VAL A 57 -8.02 9.90 1.17
N ILE A 58 -8.33 8.62 0.96
CA ILE A 58 -9.71 8.11 0.96
C ILE A 58 -10.40 8.37 2.31
N LYS A 59 -9.68 8.20 3.42
CA LYS A 59 -10.20 8.43 4.78
C LYS A 59 -10.09 9.88 5.26
N LYS A 60 -9.61 10.79 4.39
CA LYS A 60 -9.41 12.23 4.68
C LYS A 60 -8.44 12.47 5.85
N GLU A 61 -7.45 11.61 5.98
CA GLU A 61 -6.36 11.71 6.95
C GLU A 61 -5.17 12.46 6.35
N THR A 62 -4.30 13.01 7.21
CA THR A 62 -3.06 13.66 6.77
C THR A 62 -2.09 12.63 6.18
N VAL A 63 -1.55 12.91 5.00
CA VAL A 63 -0.53 12.08 4.34
C VAL A 63 0.85 12.57 4.77
N ASP A 64 1.59 11.72 5.46
CA ASP A 64 2.94 11.97 5.97
C ASP A 64 4.01 11.12 5.26
N ASP A 65 3.65 9.91 4.82
CA ASP A 65 4.52 8.99 4.09
C ASP A 65 3.95 8.74 2.69
N ILE A 66 4.80 8.84 1.66
CA ILE A 66 4.41 8.61 0.28
C ILE A 66 5.16 7.40 -0.26
N ASP A 67 4.42 6.30 -0.43
CA ASP A 67 4.88 5.09 -1.08
C ASP A 67 4.50 5.10 -2.55
N LEU A 68 5.47 4.79 -3.41
CA LEU A 68 5.32 4.69 -4.85
C LEU A 68 5.62 3.26 -5.31
N ALA A 69 4.93 2.83 -6.36
CA ALA A 69 5.22 1.60 -7.08
C ALA A 69 5.50 1.90 -8.54
N THR A 70 6.41 1.16 -9.17
CA THR A 70 6.77 1.34 -10.58
C THR A 70 7.03 0.01 -11.27
N ASN A 71 6.76 -0.06 -12.56
CA ASN A 71 7.11 -1.19 -13.41
C ASN A 71 8.58 -1.22 -13.84
N LEU A 72 9.38 -0.21 -13.49
CA LEU A 72 10.83 -0.23 -13.69
C LEU A 72 11.51 -1.15 -12.67
N LYS A 73 12.63 -1.78 -13.06
CA LYS A 73 13.51 -2.46 -12.12
C LYS A 73 14.27 -1.44 -11.26
N PRO A 74 14.82 -1.86 -10.10
CA PRO A 74 15.55 -0.94 -9.23
C PRO A 74 16.69 -0.16 -9.91
N ASP A 75 17.47 -0.84 -10.75
CA ASP A 75 18.58 -0.21 -11.48
C ASP A 75 18.08 0.87 -12.46
N GLU A 76 16.96 0.60 -13.15
CA GLU A 76 16.30 1.54 -14.05
C GLU A 76 15.71 2.74 -13.28
N VAL A 77 15.18 2.50 -12.06
CA VAL A 77 14.73 3.58 -11.15
C VAL A 77 15.90 4.48 -10.77
N CYS A 78 17.04 3.90 -10.37
CA CYS A 78 18.24 4.66 -10.04
C CYS A 78 18.73 5.51 -11.24
N GLU A 79 18.72 4.95 -12.44
CA GLU A 79 19.09 5.66 -13.66
C GLU A 79 18.12 6.81 -13.98
N ALA A 80 16.79 6.56 -13.89
CA ALA A 80 15.76 7.56 -14.11
C ALA A 80 15.91 8.76 -13.14
N LEU A 81 16.14 8.49 -11.86
CA LEU A 81 16.35 9.52 -10.84
C LEU A 81 17.65 10.30 -11.10
N LYS A 82 18.75 9.60 -11.42
CA LYS A 82 20.04 10.21 -11.74
C LYS A 82 19.96 11.15 -12.94
N ASN A 83 19.23 10.78 -14.00
CA ASN A 83 19.03 11.60 -15.20
C ASN A 83 18.27 12.90 -14.93
N LYS A 84 17.63 13.03 -13.76
CA LYS A 84 16.91 14.24 -13.31
C LYS A 84 17.56 14.89 -12.09
N ASP A 85 18.82 14.55 -11.76
CA ASP A 85 19.57 15.08 -10.62
C ASP A 85 18.84 14.91 -9.28
N ILE A 86 18.08 13.82 -9.13
CA ILE A 86 17.35 13.48 -7.88
C ILE A 86 18.24 12.61 -7.02
N ASN A 87 18.49 13.02 -5.78
CA ASN A 87 19.24 12.22 -4.80
C ASN A 87 18.44 11.00 -4.36
N PHE A 88 19.10 9.85 -4.27
CA PHE A 88 18.48 8.61 -3.83
C PHE A 88 19.45 7.71 -3.03
N TYR A 89 18.88 6.75 -2.31
CA TYR A 89 19.58 5.71 -1.57
C TYR A 89 19.03 4.33 -1.93
N GLU A 90 19.90 3.37 -2.06
CA GLU A 90 19.58 1.97 -2.38
C GLU A 90 19.25 1.16 -1.12
N THR A 91 18.37 1.69 -0.27
CA THR A 91 18.10 1.17 1.09
C THR A 91 17.42 -0.19 1.14
N GLY A 92 16.98 -0.71 0.02
CA GLY A 92 16.25 -1.99 -0.05
C GLY A 92 16.28 -2.60 -1.45
N ILE A 93 17.40 -2.45 -2.16
CA ILE A 93 17.53 -2.88 -3.57
C ILE A 93 17.26 -4.37 -3.76
N ASP A 94 17.69 -5.22 -2.81
CA ASP A 94 17.42 -6.65 -2.81
C ASP A 94 15.92 -6.97 -2.71
N HIS A 95 15.14 -6.02 -2.19
CA HIS A 95 13.68 -6.10 -2.09
C HIS A 95 12.96 -5.22 -3.12
N GLY A 96 13.72 -4.60 -4.03
CA GLY A 96 13.19 -3.78 -5.10
C GLY A 96 12.81 -2.36 -4.70
N THR A 97 13.32 -1.83 -3.58
CA THR A 97 12.98 -0.49 -3.09
C THR A 97 14.17 0.46 -3.19
N VAL A 98 13.94 1.62 -3.80
CA VAL A 98 14.85 2.77 -3.87
C VAL A 98 14.20 3.93 -3.14
N THR A 99 14.96 4.63 -2.30
CA THR A 99 14.46 5.80 -1.56
C THR A 99 14.97 7.09 -2.22
N ALA A 100 14.08 7.86 -2.82
CA ALA A 100 14.40 9.20 -3.32
C ALA A 100 14.22 10.26 -2.22
N ILE A 101 15.10 11.26 -2.20
CA ILE A 101 15.01 12.40 -1.28
C ILE A 101 15.06 13.69 -2.09
N ILE A 102 14.00 14.48 -1.94
CA ILE A 102 13.90 15.80 -2.55
C ILE A 102 13.50 16.79 -1.46
N ASP A 103 14.35 17.76 -1.18
CA ASP A 103 14.20 18.70 -0.05
C ASP A 103 14.03 17.94 1.28
N LYS A 104 12.90 18.13 1.95
CA LYS A 104 12.55 17.44 3.21
C LYS A 104 11.70 16.17 3.01
N TYR A 105 11.34 15.85 1.75
CA TYR A 105 10.46 14.75 1.44
C TYR A 105 11.23 13.48 1.13
N ARG A 106 10.74 12.37 1.65
CA ARG A 106 11.24 11.03 1.39
C ARG A 106 10.17 10.22 0.65
N TYR A 107 10.57 9.59 -0.45
CA TYR A 107 9.69 8.76 -1.28
C TYR A 107 10.27 7.36 -1.39
N GLU A 108 9.52 6.35 -0.97
CA GLU A 108 9.90 4.95 -1.16
C GLU A 108 9.31 4.45 -2.48
N ILE A 109 10.19 4.16 -3.45
CA ILE A 109 9.83 3.72 -4.79
C ILE A 109 10.12 2.24 -4.88
N THR A 110 9.07 1.40 -5.00
CA THR A 110 9.19 -0.05 -5.02
C THR A 110 8.83 -0.58 -6.41
N SER A 111 9.74 -1.36 -7.00
CA SER A 111 9.50 -2.07 -8.26
C SER A 111 8.41 -3.12 -8.11
N LEU A 112 7.52 -3.21 -9.10
CA LEU A 112 6.50 -4.27 -9.13
C LEU A 112 7.16 -5.63 -9.06
N ARG A 113 6.59 -6.53 -8.28
CA ARG A 113 7.15 -7.86 -8.08
C ARG A 113 6.10 -8.90 -7.73
N LYS A 114 6.42 -10.16 -7.94
CA LYS A 114 5.73 -11.28 -7.32
C LYS A 114 6.66 -12.05 -6.40
N ASP A 115 6.12 -12.59 -5.33
CA ASP A 115 6.87 -13.40 -4.38
C ASP A 115 6.88 -14.85 -4.87
N ILE A 116 8.09 -15.43 -5.14
CA ILE A 116 8.23 -16.82 -5.63
C ILE A 116 8.21 -17.79 -4.47
N LYS A 117 8.89 -17.45 -3.36
CA LYS A 117 8.92 -18.20 -2.09
C LYS A 117 9.02 -17.21 -0.96
N THR A 118 8.21 -17.40 0.06
CA THR A 118 8.23 -16.60 1.28
C THR A 118 8.54 -17.53 2.46
N ASP A 119 9.51 -17.15 3.29
CA ASP A 119 9.80 -17.74 4.60
C ASP A 119 9.60 -16.72 5.73
N GLY A 120 8.67 -15.80 5.52
CA GLY A 120 8.28 -14.75 6.46
C GLY A 120 9.15 -13.49 6.41
N ARG A 121 10.46 -13.58 6.25
CA ARG A 121 11.37 -12.40 6.18
C ARG A 121 12.03 -12.24 4.82
N HIS A 122 12.36 -13.33 4.16
CA HIS A 122 13.08 -13.34 2.90
C HIS A 122 12.19 -13.92 1.80
N ALA A 123 11.53 -13.05 1.06
CA ALA A 123 10.87 -13.43 -0.18
C ALA A 123 11.93 -13.42 -1.29
N LYS A 124 12.14 -14.55 -1.97
CA LYS A 124 12.81 -14.51 -3.26
C LYS A 124 11.85 -13.84 -4.23
N VAL A 125 12.15 -12.60 -4.59
CA VAL A 125 11.29 -11.78 -5.44
C VAL A 125 11.66 -11.95 -6.90
N GLN A 126 10.68 -11.89 -7.77
CA GLN A 126 10.84 -11.72 -9.21
C GLN A 126 10.16 -10.41 -9.60
N PHE A 127 10.87 -9.50 -10.22
CA PHE A 127 10.29 -8.29 -10.74
C PHE A 127 9.25 -8.59 -11.81
N SER A 128 8.18 -7.83 -11.82
CA SER A 128 7.04 -7.98 -12.72
C SER A 128 6.73 -6.64 -13.39
N LEU A 129 6.09 -6.72 -14.55
CA LEU A 129 5.52 -5.54 -15.21
C LEU A 129 3.99 -5.45 -14.97
N ASP A 130 3.40 -6.46 -14.33
CA ASP A 130 1.96 -6.55 -14.13
C ASP A 130 1.55 -6.01 -12.76
N TRP A 131 0.79 -4.93 -12.77
CA TRP A 131 0.19 -4.29 -11.61
C TRP A 131 -0.73 -5.22 -10.81
N LYS A 132 -1.40 -6.17 -11.48
CA LYS A 132 -2.26 -7.15 -10.81
C LYS A 132 -1.45 -8.20 -10.05
N GLU A 133 -0.30 -8.62 -10.57
CA GLU A 133 0.61 -9.52 -9.84
C GLU A 133 1.16 -8.86 -8.57
N ASP A 134 1.57 -7.58 -8.63
CA ASP A 134 2.00 -6.86 -7.44
C ASP A 134 0.84 -6.66 -6.43
N ALA A 135 -0.36 -6.35 -6.92
CA ALA A 135 -1.53 -6.23 -6.08
C ALA A 135 -1.89 -7.54 -5.37
N ALA A 136 -1.78 -8.67 -6.07
CA ALA A 136 -2.12 -10.00 -5.54
C ALA A 136 -1.21 -10.46 -4.40
N ARG A 137 0.07 -10.03 -4.37
CA ARG A 137 1.00 -10.40 -3.29
C ARG A 137 0.82 -9.59 -2.01
N ARG A 138 0.09 -8.46 -2.05
CA ARG A 138 -0.13 -7.59 -0.87
C ARG A 138 -0.98 -8.31 0.17
N ASP A 139 -0.94 -7.81 1.41
CA ASP A 139 -1.62 -8.44 2.54
C ASP A 139 -3.14 -8.27 2.51
N PHE A 140 -3.61 -7.01 2.35
CA PHE A 140 -5.04 -6.66 2.42
C PHE A 140 -5.46 -5.86 1.20
N SER A 141 -6.73 -6.01 0.78
CA SER A 141 -7.33 -5.27 -0.33
C SER A 141 -7.14 -3.75 -0.20
N ILE A 142 -7.31 -3.21 1.00
CA ILE A 142 -7.13 -1.79 1.31
C ILE A 142 -5.70 -1.26 1.12
N ASN A 143 -4.71 -2.14 0.98
CA ASN A 143 -3.31 -1.82 0.75
C ASN A 143 -2.87 -2.02 -0.71
N SER A 144 -3.79 -2.48 -1.57
CA SER A 144 -3.55 -2.76 -2.98
C SER A 144 -4.27 -1.79 -3.92
N ILE A 145 -4.55 -0.59 -3.45
CA ILE A 145 -5.10 0.51 -4.23
C ILE A 145 -3.92 1.34 -4.74
N TYR A 146 -3.94 1.64 -6.03
CA TYR A 146 -2.93 2.45 -6.72
C TYR A 146 -3.58 3.69 -7.33
N SER A 147 -2.78 4.73 -7.58
CA SER A 147 -3.21 5.89 -8.34
C SER A 147 -2.05 6.48 -9.14
N ASP A 148 -2.32 6.89 -10.36
CA ASP A 148 -1.40 7.74 -11.10
C ASP A 148 -1.32 9.17 -10.52
N GLY A 149 -0.46 10.03 -11.10
CA GLY A 149 -0.30 11.41 -10.67
C GLY A 149 -1.51 12.30 -10.95
N GLU A 150 -2.43 11.89 -11.83
CA GLU A 150 -3.67 12.58 -12.14
C GLU A 150 -4.84 12.16 -11.21
N GLY A 151 -4.61 11.21 -10.31
CA GLY A 151 -5.60 10.75 -9.36
C GLY A 151 -6.52 9.64 -9.88
N ASN A 152 -6.22 9.04 -11.04
CA ASN A 152 -6.97 7.89 -11.54
C ASN A 152 -6.62 6.64 -10.72
N LEU A 153 -7.64 6.01 -10.13
CA LEU A 153 -7.45 4.84 -9.29
C LEU A 153 -7.37 3.55 -10.12
N PHE A 154 -6.44 2.69 -9.73
CA PHE A 154 -6.38 1.29 -10.14
C PHE A 154 -6.53 0.41 -8.90
N ASP A 155 -7.67 -0.28 -8.76
CA ASP A 155 -8.08 -1.04 -7.57
C ASP A 155 -8.54 -2.45 -7.96
N PRO A 156 -7.60 -3.35 -8.26
CA PRO A 156 -7.94 -4.69 -8.77
C PRO A 156 -8.60 -5.60 -7.71
N ASN A 157 -8.44 -5.27 -6.42
CA ASN A 157 -8.95 -6.09 -5.31
C ASN A 157 -10.13 -5.44 -4.56
N ASN A 158 -10.77 -4.41 -5.14
CA ASN A 158 -11.87 -3.68 -4.51
C ASN A 158 -11.55 -3.10 -3.12
N GLY A 159 -10.30 -2.69 -2.90
CA GLY A 159 -9.82 -2.17 -1.62
C GLY A 159 -10.53 -0.88 -1.21
N LYS A 160 -10.89 -0.01 -2.17
CA LYS A 160 -11.67 1.19 -1.88
C LYS A 160 -13.05 0.85 -1.33
N LYS A 161 -13.74 -0.13 -1.93
CA LYS A 161 -15.05 -0.60 -1.45
C LYS A 161 -14.91 -1.16 -0.03
N ASP A 162 -13.92 -2.01 0.20
CA ASP A 162 -13.65 -2.59 1.51
C ASP A 162 -13.37 -1.52 2.56
N LEU A 163 -12.60 -0.49 2.21
CA LEU A 163 -12.29 0.64 3.09
C LEU A 163 -13.53 1.48 3.41
N ASP A 164 -14.40 1.74 2.42
CA ASP A 164 -15.66 2.47 2.61
C ASP A 164 -16.63 1.69 3.51
N GLU A 165 -16.66 0.37 3.40
CA GLU A 165 -17.49 -0.53 4.20
C GLU A 165 -16.87 -0.89 5.56
N GLY A 166 -15.65 -0.44 5.86
CA GLY A 166 -14.91 -0.81 7.07
C GLY A 166 -14.56 -2.31 7.11
N SER A 167 -14.36 -2.93 5.96
CA SER A 167 -14.01 -4.34 5.84
C SER A 167 -12.50 -4.52 5.65
N ILE A 168 -11.87 -5.40 6.45
CA ILE A 168 -10.46 -5.72 6.31
C ILE A 168 -10.35 -7.13 5.76
N ASN A 169 -10.08 -7.24 4.46
CA ASN A 169 -10.02 -8.50 3.74
C ASN A 169 -8.60 -8.84 3.32
N PHE A 170 -8.17 -10.06 3.61
CA PHE A 170 -6.95 -10.62 3.03
C PHE A 170 -7.11 -10.79 1.51
N ILE A 171 -6.02 -10.62 0.77
CA ILE A 171 -6.00 -10.92 -0.66
C ILE A 171 -5.63 -12.39 -0.83
N GLY A 172 -6.51 -13.19 -1.45
CA GLY A 172 -6.37 -14.64 -1.55
C GLY A 172 -6.86 -15.39 -0.32
N ASP A 173 -6.37 -16.62 -0.11
CA ASP A 173 -6.77 -17.43 1.04
C ASP A 173 -6.18 -16.90 2.35
N THR A 174 -7.04 -16.66 3.34
CA THR A 174 -6.65 -16.03 4.61
C THR A 174 -5.63 -16.88 5.38
N GLU A 175 -5.79 -18.20 5.38
CA GLU A 175 -4.90 -19.09 6.15
C GLU A 175 -3.52 -19.17 5.50
N ASP A 176 -3.46 -19.27 4.19
CA ASP A 176 -2.20 -19.27 3.43
C ASP A 176 -1.47 -17.96 3.63
N ARG A 177 -2.18 -16.82 3.53
CA ARG A 177 -1.57 -15.49 3.74
C ARG A 177 -1.00 -15.30 5.14
N ILE A 178 -1.65 -15.83 6.17
CA ILE A 178 -1.13 -15.81 7.54
C ILE A 178 0.08 -16.73 7.69
N LYS A 179 0.07 -17.92 7.08
CA LYS A 179 1.20 -18.87 7.13
C LYS A 179 2.44 -18.38 6.41
N GLU A 180 2.29 -17.61 5.33
CA GLU A 180 3.40 -16.94 4.65
C GLU A 180 4.11 -15.93 5.57
N ASP A 181 3.35 -15.17 6.38
CA ASP A 181 3.90 -14.18 7.31
C ASP A 181 2.94 -13.96 8.49
N TYR A 182 3.31 -14.51 9.65
CA TYR A 182 2.51 -14.40 10.87
C TYR A 182 2.36 -12.95 11.39
N LEU A 183 3.19 -12.00 10.94
CA LEU A 183 3.03 -10.58 11.28
C LEU A 183 1.69 -10.03 10.75
N ARG A 184 1.14 -10.63 9.71
CA ARG A 184 -0.17 -10.25 9.15
C ARG A 184 -1.32 -10.39 10.16
N ILE A 185 -1.18 -11.23 11.19
CA ILE A 185 -2.15 -11.28 12.30
C ILE A 185 -2.19 -9.95 13.04
N LEU A 186 -1.04 -9.42 13.45
CA LEU A 186 -0.96 -8.14 14.15
C LEU A 186 -1.37 -6.97 13.24
N ARG A 187 -0.96 -7.03 11.97
CA ARG A 187 -1.36 -6.05 10.96
C ARG A 187 -2.88 -6.04 10.73
N TYR A 188 -3.53 -7.22 10.70
CA TYR A 188 -4.99 -7.32 10.62
C TYR A 188 -5.65 -6.62 11.80
N ILE A 189 -5.19 -6.89 13.03
CA ILE A 189 -5.72 -6.25 14.24
C ILE A 189 -5.57 -4.73 14.14
N ARG A 190 -4.39 -4.23 13.77
CA ARG A 190 -4.12 -2.81 13.62
C ARG A 190 -5.01 -2.14 12.59
N PHE A 191 -5.14 -2.72 11.39
CA PHE A 191 -6.00 -2.16 10.36
C PHE A 191 -7.47 -2.24 10.74
N PHE A 192 -7.88 -3.30 11.41
CA PHE A 192 -9.24 -3.42 11.90
C PHE A 192 -9.59 -2.32 12.92
N ILE A 193 -8.71 -2.09 13.89
CA ILE A 193 -8.90 -1.02 14.89
C ILE A 193 -8.96 0.37 14.24
N ASN A 194 -8.16 0.61 13.18
CA ASN A 194 -8.07 1.92 12.55
C ASN A 194 -9.19 2.20 11.55
N TYR A 195 -9.69 1.18 10.85
CA TYR A 195 -10.53 1.38 9.67
C TYR A 195 -11.86 0.63 9.70
N SER A 196 -12.19 -0.07 10.79
CA SER A 196 -13.42 -0.84 10.89
C SER A 196 -14.19 -0.52 12.18
N ASP A 197 -15.48 -0.24 12.04
CA ASP A 197 -16.46 -0.20 13.14
C ASP A 197 -17.32 -1.48 13.14
N ASN A 198 -17.02 -2.44 12.28
CA ASN A 198 -17.76 -3.68 12.11
C ASN A 198 -17.37 -4.72 13.17
N LYS A 199 -18.13 -5.82 13.23
CA LYS A 199 -17.69 -7.02 13.94
C LYS A 199 -16.72 -7.81 13.08
N HIS A 200 -15.74 -8.45 13.71
CA HIS A 200 -14.84 -9.38 13.02
C HIS A 200 -15.62 -10.50 12.34
N ARG A 201 -15.19 -10.89 11.16
CA ARG A 201 -15.74 -12.08 10.49
C ARG A 201 -15.38 -13.34 11.28
N PRO A 202 -16.34 -14.19 11.65
CA PRO A 202 -16.08 -15.37 12.48
C PRO A 202 -15.01 -16.30 11.90
N GLU A 203 -15.02 -16.49 10.56
CA GLU A 203 -14.04 -17.32 9.85
C GLU A 203 -12.63 -16.77 10.01
N THR A 204 -12.44 -15.46 9.81
CA THR A 204 -11.13 -14.80 9.97
C THR A 204 -10.60 -14.99 11.38
N ILE A 205 -11.45 -14.78 12.41
CA ILE A 205 -11.06 -14.98 13.81
C ILE A 205 -10.70 -16.44 14.10
N LYS A 206 -11.46 -17.40 13.55
CA LYS A 206 -11.16 -18.83 13.71
C LYS A 206 -9.79 -19.18 13.13
N ILE A 207 -9.46 -18.65 11.95
CA ILE A 207 -8.16 -18.87 11.30
C ILE A 207 -7.04 -18.21 12.10
N ILE A 208 -7.22 -16.96 12.55
CA ILE A 208 -6.24 -16.26 13.39
C ILE A 208 -5.96 -17.05 14.68
N LYS A 209 -7.00 -17.47 15.41
CA LYS A 209 -6.83 -18.26 16.65
C LYS A 209 -6.06 -19.56 16.41
N ARG A 210 -6.30 -20.25 15.29
CA ARG A 210 -5.58 -21.48 14.93
C ARG A 210 -4.09 -21.24 14.69
N ASN A 211 -3.74 -20.08 14.14
CA ASN A 211 -2.39 -19.74 13.70
C ASN A 211 -1.65 -18.80 14.66
N ILE A 212 -2.25 -18.41 15.81
CA ILE A 212 -1.70 -17.39 16.73
C ILE A 212 -0.30 -17.75 17.25
N ASN A 213 -0.02 -19.03 17.46
CA ASN A 213 1.28 -19.51 17.94
C ASN A 213 2.42 -19.24 16.94
N GLY A 214 2.09 -19.01 15.66
CA GLY A 214 3.06 -18.62 14.65
C GLY A 214 3.75 -17.28 14.92
N ILE A 215 3.14 -16.42 15.72
CA ILE A 215 3.72 -15.12 16.12
C ILE A 215 5.05 -15.31 16.85
N SER A 216 5.23 -16.40 17.59
CA SER A 216 6.49 -16.70 18.29
C SER A 216 7.69 -16.92 17.37
N LYS A 217 7.45 -17.14 16.06
CA LYS A 217 8.51 -17.30 15.05
C LYS A 217 9.02 -15.97 14.50
N LEU A 218 8.37 -14.86 14.83
CA LEU A 218 8.76 -13.53 14.36
C LEU A 218 9.93 -12.99 15.18
N SER A 219 10.78 -12.19 14.51
CA SER A 219 11.86 -11.49 15.23
C SER A 219 11.28 -10.41 16.15
N SER A 220 11.97 -10.19 17.29
CA SER A 220 11.57 -9.18 18.28
C SER A 220 11.48 -7.77 17.68
N GLU A 221 12.36 -7.45 16.73
CA GLU A 221 12.37 -6.18 16.01
C GLU A 221 11.06 -5.95 15.25
N ARG A 222 10.63 -6.92 14.42
CA ARG A 222 9.39 -6.84 13.66
C ARG A 222 8.17 -6.73 14.56
N LEU A 223 8.16 -7.50 15.67
CA LEU A 223 7.10 -7.44 16.67
C LEU A 223 7.02 -6.04 17.29
N LEU A 224 8.17 -5.52 17.74
CA LEU A 224 8.24 -4.20 18.37
C LEU A 224 7.77 -3.09 17.43
N ASP A 225 8.18 -3.12 16.17
CA ASP A 225 7.78 -2.11 15.18
C ASP A 225 6.27 -2.15 14.90
N GLU A 226 5.69 -3.34 14.78
CA GLU A 226 4.25 -3.45 14.56
C GLU A 226 3.45 -3.07 15.82
N PHE A 227 3.95 -3.40 17.02
CA PHE A 227 3.36 -2.96 18.29
C PHE A 227 3.40 -1.43 18.46
N LYS A 228 4.52 -0.78 18.12
CA LYS A 228 4.61 0.69 18.12
C LYS A 228 3.56 1.32 17.20
N LYS A 229 3.31 0.74 16.02
CA LYS A 229 2.28 1.19 15.09
C LYS A 229 0.87 0.95 15.66
N LEU A 230 0.65 -0.20 16.31
CA LEU A 230 -0.62 -0.56 16.93
C LEU A 230 -0.97 0.39 18.09
N THR A 231 -0.02 0.69 18.97
CA THR A 231 -0.25 1.59 20.13
C THR A 231 -0.51 3.04 19.72
N LYS A 232 -0.06 3.45 18.53
CA LYS A 232 -0.36 4.76 17.94
C LYS A 232 -1.73 4.82 17.24
N SER A 233 -2.43 3.68 17.14
CA SER A 233 -3.74 3.61 16.50
C SER A 233 -4.79 4.33 17.32
N ASN A 234 -5.58 5.22 16.70
CA ASN A 234 -6.60 6.04 17.37
C ASN A 234 -7.68 5.23 18.12
N GLY A 235 -7.86 3.96 17.78
CA GLY A 235 -8.82 3.05 18.41
C GLY A 235 -8.22 2.15 19.50
N PHE A 236 -6.90 2.23 19.79
CA PHE A 236 -6.24 1.33 20.75
C PHE A 236 -6.55 1.65 22.20
N ILE A 237 -6.91 2.90 22.50
CA ILE A 237 -7.17 3.42 23.87
C ILE A 237 -8.68 3.59 24.11
N LYS A 238 -9.54 3.16 23.19
CA LYS A 238 -10.99 3.09 23.39
C LYS A 238 -11.36 1.71 23.92
#